data_0ad895965367215dd03f17529a645f50
#
_entry.id   0ad895965367215dd03f17529a645f50
#
_cell.length_a   1.000
_cell.length_b   1.000
_cell.length_c   1.000
_cell.angle_alpha   90.00
_cell.angle_beta   90.00
_cell.angle_gamma   90.00
#
_symmetry.space_group_name_H-M   'P 1'
#
loop_
_entity.id
_entity.type
_entity.pdbx_description
1 polymer ?
#
loop_
_entity_poly.entity_id
_entity_poly.type
_entity_poly.pdbx_seq_one_letter_code
_entity_poly.pdbx_strand_id
1 'polypeptide(L)'
;MCIRDSNYSVASTEDQTAIFSGWSSFLNYFDSSLPFQLSFVNRRSRSRSKYKVNIPPAQDDYDSIRAEFTGMLKSQIAKSNNGIERSKYITFGLPAEGIAEARPRLERVEADVTGNLKRLGVPSVPMDGQARLALLHGQMHPGNREPVSYTHLRAHETLRHL
;
A
#
# COMPACT_ATOMS: atom_id res chain seq x y z
N MET A 1 0.47 0.12 1.05
CA MET A 1 -0.01 1.30 1.77
C MET A 1 -1.51 1.34 1.74
N CYS A 2 -2.18 1.27 2.88
CA CYS A 2 -3.60 1.53 2.96
C CYS A 2 -3.79 3.03 2.95
N ILE A 3 -4.17 3.62 1.81
CA ILE A 3 -4.88 4.89 1.87
C ILE A 3 -6.15 4.53 2.64
N ARG A 4 -6.31 5.05 3.86
CA ARG A 4 -7.62 5.08 4.48
C ARG A 4 -8.53 5.66 3.42
N ASP A 5 -9.56 4.90 3.07
CA ASP A 5 -10.65 5.46 2.29
C ASP A 5 -11.16 6.63 3.13
N SER A 6 -10.67 7.83 2.81
CA SER A 6 -11.30 9.04 3.31
C SER A 6 -12.73 8.92 2.84
N ASN A 7 -13.68 8.99 3.76
CA ASN A 7 -15.09 9.00 3.40
C ASN A 7 -15.40 10.31 2.68
N TYR A 8 -14.80 10.49 1.50
CA TYR A 8 -14.97 11.67 0.66
C TYR A 8 -16.47 11.98 0.45
N SER A 9 -17.28 10.96 0.25
CA SER A 9 -18.73 11.09 0.04
C SER A 9 -19.50 11.58 1.28
N VAL A 10 -18.92 11.48 2.47
CA VAL A 10 -19.54 11.90 3.75
C VAL A 10 -18.87 13.17 4.29
N ALA A 11 -17.78 13.62 3.69
CA ALA A 11 -17.08 14.83 4.07
C ALA A 11 -17.88 16.08 3.73
N SER A 12 -17.66 17.17 4.47
CA SER A 12 -18.25 18.46 4.16
C SER A 12 -17.82 18.94 2.76
N THR A 13 -18.57 19.83 2.14
CA THR A 13 -18.23 20.41 0.82
C THR A 13 -16.87 21.10 0.83
N GLU A 14 -16.52 21.76 1.94
CA GLU A 14 -15.23 22.41 2.12
C GLU A 14 -14.10 21.38 2.16
N ASP A 15 -14.26 20.30 2.93
CA ASP A 15 -13.28 19.22 3.02
C ASP A 15 -13.12 18.50 1.68
N GLN A 16 -14.22 18.27 0.95
CA GLN A 16 -14.17 17.66 -0.39
C GLN A 16 -13.37 18.53 -1.34
N THR A 17 -13.59 19.86 -1.32
CA THR A 17 -12.86 20.81 -2.15
C THR A 17 -11.38 20.86 -1.78
N ALA A 18 -11.05 20.84 -0.48
CA ALA A 18 -9.68 20.83 0.00
C ALA A 18 -8.94 19.54 -0.42
N ILE A 19 -9.59 18.38 -0.28
CA ILE A 19 -9.04 17.09 -0.73
C ILE A 19 -8.81 17.09 -2.24
N PHE A 20 -9.78 17.57 -3.02
CA PHE A 20 -9.67 17.64 -4.47
C PHE A 20 -8.54 18.58 -4.92
N SER A 21 -8.47 19.78 -4.34
CA SER A 21 -7.42 20.75 -4.61
C SER A 21 -6.03 20.20 -4.27
N GLY A 22 -5.91 19.52 -3.13
CA GLY A 22 -4.67 18.87 -2.71
C GLY A 22 -4.22 17.77 -3.67
N TRP A 23 -5.13 16.92 -4.13
CA TRP A 23 -4.84 15.90 -5.13
C TRP A 23 -4.47 16.49 -6.49
N SER A 24 -5.18 17.53 -6.92
CA SER A 24 -4.84 18.23 -8.17
C SER A 24 -3.44 18.83 -8.11
N SER A 25 -3.09 19.47 -7.01
CA SER A 25 -1.74 20.01 -6.78
C SER A 25 -0.67 18.92 -6.76
N PHE A 26 -0.97 17.77 -6.14
CA PHE A 26 -0.08 16.61 -6.13
C PHE A 26 0.16 16.05 -7.53
N LEU A 27 -0.90 15.89 -8.33
CA LEU A 27 -0.78 15.37 -9.70
C LEU A 27 -0.04 16.37 -10.62
N ASN A 28 -0.26 17.66 -10.44
CA ASN A 28 0.43 18.71 -11.20
C ASN A 28 1.93 18.86 -10.87
N TYR A 29 2.39 18.20 -9.79
CA TYR A 29 3.83 18.10 -9.50
C TYR A 29 4.58 17.29 -10.56
N PHE A 30 3.92 16.31 -11.17
CA PHE A 30 4.51 15.47 -12.20
C PHE A 30 4.36 16.14 -13.57
N ASP A 31 5.45 16.62 -14.11
CA ASP A 31 5.53 17.17 -15.46
C ASP A 31 5.93 16.10 -16.49
N SER A 32 6.10 16.51 -17.74
CA SER A 32 6.49 15.61 -18.84
C SER A 32 7.89 15.00 -18.65
N SER A 33 8.74 15.60 -17.81
CA SER A 33 10.11 15.10 -17.54
C SER A 33 10.14 14.01 -16.48
N LEU A 34 9.06 13.86 -15.73
CA LEU A 34 8.93 12.92 -14.61
C LEU A 34 7.76 11.95 -14.84
N PRO A 35 7.93 10.93 -15.68
CA PRO A 35 6.89 9.93 -15.90
C PRO A 35 6.57 9.21 -14.59
N PHE A 36 5.29 9.06 -14.30
CA PHE A 36 4.82 8.32 -13.14
C PHE A 36 3.72 7.34 -13.50
N GLN A 37 3.58 6.30 -12.70
CA GLN A 37 2.55 5.29 -12.80
C GLN A 37 1.87 5.08 -11.46
N LEU A 38 0.55 5.14 -11.45
CA LEU A 38 -0.27 4.78 -10.30
C LEU A 38 -0.80 3.36 -10.50
N SER A 39 -0.46 2.45 -9.57
CA SER A 39 -0.83 1.05 -9.66
C SER A 39 -1.72 0.64 -8.48
N PHE A 40 -2.80 -0.06 -8.79
CA PHE A 40 -3.71 -0.65 -7.81
C PHE A 40 -3.60 -2.17 -7.89
N VAL A 41 -3.17 -2.80 -6.79
CA VAL A 41 -2.96 -4.24 -6.74
C VAL A 41 -3.91 -4.85 -5.72
N ASN A 42 -4.80 -5.70 -6.19
CA ASN A 42 -5.70 -6.46 -5.35
C ASN A 42 -5.11 -7.84 -5.08
N ARG A 43 -4.97 -8.20 -3.81
CA ARG A 43 -4.46 -9.51 -3.38
C ARG A 43 -5.46 -10.18 -2.45
N ARG A 44 -5.51 -11.50 -2.50
CA ARG A 44 -6.24 -12.26 -1.49
C ARG A 44 -5.49 -12.12 -0.16
N SER A 45 -6.16 -11.58 0.87
CA SER A 45 -5.57 -11.44 2.20
C SER A 45 -5.23 -12.80 2.79
N ARG A 46 -4.02 -12.95 3.34
CA ARG A 46 -3.58 -14.18 4.02
C ARG A 46 -4.23 -14.33 5.40
N SER A 47 -4.65 -13.24 5.99
CA SER A 47 -5.14 -13.23 7.37
C SER A 47 -6.63 -12.88 7.39
N ARG A 48 -7.46 -13.89 7.53
CA ARG A 48 -8.84 -13.72 8.01
C ARG A 48 -8.87 -13.11 9.44
N SER A 49 -7.71 -13.00 10.08
CA SER A 49 -7.51 -12.63 11.48
C SER A 49 -7.10 -11.16 11.69
N LYS A 50 -7.00 -10.32 10.64
CA LYS A 50 -6.64 -8.90 10.82
C LYS A 50 -7.65 -8.12 11.69
N TYR A 51 -8.87 -8.58 11.74
CA TYR A 51 -9.92 -7.98 12.55
C TYR A 51 -10.28 -8.92 13.70
N LYS A 52 -9.44 -8.94 14.73
CA LYS A 52 -9.79 -9.59 15.99
C LYS A 52 -10.79 -8.71 16.73
N VAL A 53 -12.08 -8.95 16.50
CA VAL A 53 -13.10 -8.41 17.37
C VAL A 53 -13.06 -9.24 18.64
N ASN A 54 -12.56 -8.64 19.70
CA ASN A 54 -12.57 -9.22 21.04
C ASN A 54 -13.16 -8.18 22.00
N ILE A 55 -14.40 -8.35 22.39
CA ILE A 55 -15.01 -7.56 23.44
C ILE A 55 -14.84 -8.40 24.72
N PRO A 56 -13.98 -7.96 25.67
CA PRO A 56 -13.76 -8.74 26.88
C PRO A 56 -15.04 -8.79 27.73
N PRO A 57 -15.31 -9.91 28.41
CA PRO A 57 -16.38 -10.01 29.39
C PRO A 57 -16.10 -9.06 30.56
N ALA A 58 -17.13 -8.41 31.08
CA ALA A 58 -17.03 -7.51 32.24
C ALA A 58 -17.54 -8.17 33.54
N GLN A 59 -17.94 -9.45 33.46
CA GLN A 59 -18.51 -10.23 34.55
C GLN A 59 -19.80 -9.61 35.13
N ASP A 60 -20.62 -9.09 34.24
CA ASP A 60 -21.93 -8.52 34.55
C ASP A 60 -23.05 -9.26 33.79
N ASP A 61 -24.32 -8.91 34.08
CA ASP A 61 -25.51 -9.52 33.47
C ASP A 61 -25.58 -9.33 31.93
N TYR A 62 -24.72 -8.47 31.34
CA TYR A 62 -24.71 -8.17 29.92
C TYR A 62 -23.68 -8.98 29.12
N ASP A 63 -22.99 -9.92 29.74
CA ASP A 63 -21.94 -10.70 29.05
C ASP A 63 -22.50 -11.58 27.93
N SER A 64 -23.77 -12.08 28.09
CA SER A 64 -24.48 -12.81 27.04
C SER A 64 -24.69 -11.93 25.80
N ILE A 65 -25.08 -10.67 25.98
CA ILE A 65 -25.31 -9.70 24.91
C ILE A 65 -23.98 -9.33 24.22
N ARG A 66 -22.91 -9.16 25.01
CA ARG A 66 -21.57 -8.91 24.45
C ARG A 66 -21.07 -10.08 23.58
N ALA A 67 -21.32 -11.30 24.01
CA ALA A 67 -20.95 -12.49 23.25
C ALA A 67 -21.74 -12.59 21.94
N GLU A 68 -23.03 -12.34 21.96
CA GLU A 68 -23.88 -12.31 20.77
C GLU A 68 -23.47 -11.21 19.81
N PHE A 69 -23.26 -9.99 20.30
CA PHE A 69 -22.77 -8.86 19.49
C PHE A 69 -21.40 -9.15 18.87
N THR A 70 -20.49 -9.76 19.61
CA THR A 70 -19.18 -10.20 19.10
C THR A 70 -19.36 -11.23 17.98
N GLY A 71 -20.28 -12.17 18.15
CA GLY A 71 -20.61 -13.18 17.13
C GLY A 71 -21.19 -12.54 15.86
N MET A 72 -22.08 -11.58 16.02
CA MET A 72 -22.66 -10.81 14.91
C MET A 72 -21.57 -10.03 14.15
N LEU A 73 -20.70 -9.31 14.85
CA LEU A 73 -19.61 -8.56 14.23
C LEU A 73 -18.63 -9.48 13.47
N LYS A 74 -18.25 -10.61 14.06
CA LYS A 74 -17.41 -11.63 13.39
C LYS A 74 -18.07 -12.15 12.12
N SER A 75 -19.37 -12.42 12.17
CA SER A 75 -20.15 -12.86 11.01
C SER A 75 -20.20 -11.78 9.91
N GLN A 76 -20.44 -10.53 10.28
CA GLN A 76 -20.44 -9.40 9.33
C GLN A 76 -19.07 -9.20 8.67
N ILE A 77 -17.99 -9.25 9.44
CA ILE A 77 -16.62 -9.15 8.92
C ILE A 77 -16.33 -10.32 7.96
N ALA A 78 -16.77 -11.53 8.29
CA ALA A 78 -16.60 -12.70 7.43
C ALA A 78 -17.37 -12.58 6.11
N LYS A 79 -18.52 -11.93 6.11
CA LYS A 79 -19.37 -11.71 4.92
C LYS A 79 -18.89 -10.52 4.08
N SER A 80 -18.50 -9.40 4.71
CA SER A 80 -18.18 -8.13 4.04
C SER A 80 -16.78 -8.09 3.46
N ASN A 81 -15.83 -8.79 4.06
CA ASN A 81 -14.46 -8.81 3.60
C ASN A 81 -14.25 -10.04 2.71
N ASN A 82 -14.35 -9.87 1.40
CA ASN A 82 -14.05 -10.90 0.40
C ASN A 82 -12.60 -11.42 0.47
N GLY A 83 -11.86 -11.11 1.53
CA GLY A 83 -10.46 -11.47 1.70
C GLY A 83 -9.54 -10.80 0.68
N ILE A 84 -9.97 -9.68 0.10
CA ILE A 84 -9.18 -8.91 -0.85
C ILE A 84 -8.56 -7.70 -0.12
N GLU A 85 -7.25 -7.59 -0.21
CA GLU A 85 -6.47 -6.44 0.24
C GLU A 85 -6.04 -5.64 -0.98
N ARG A 86 -6.40 -4.36 -1.02
CA ARG A 86 -5.99 -3.44 -2.08
C ARG A 86 -4.78 -2.64 -1.63
N SER A 87 -3.68 -2.76 -2.36
CA SER A 87 -2.48 -1.95 -2.20
C SER A 87 -2.37 -0.95 -3.35
N LYS A 88 -1.89 0.24 -3.03
CA LYS A 88 -1.72 1.33 -4.01
C LYS A 88 -0.24 1.70 -4.06
N TYR A 89 0.30 1.80 -5.26
CA TYR A 89 1.71 2.10 -5.48
C TYR A 89 1.86 3.25 -6.45
N ILE A 90 2.80 4.12 -6.18
CA ILE A 90 3.26 5.15 -7.10
C ILE A 90 4.68 4.76 -7.52
N THR A 91 4.90 4.66 -8.81
CA THR A 91 6.23 4.44 -9.40
C THR A 91 6.54 5.64 -10.27
N PHE A 92 7.68 6.23 -10.09
CA PHE A 92 8.16 7.33 -10.91
C PHE A 92 9.58 7.03 -11.42
N GLY A 93 9.97 7.66 -12.50
CA GLY A 93 11.27 7.50 -13.11
C GLY A 93 11.79 8.83 -13.64
N LEU A 94 13.07 8.88 -13.94
CA LEU A 94 13.67 10.01 -14.62
C LEU A 94 14.75 9.50 -15.57
N PRO A 95 14.96 10.18 -16.70
CA PRO A 95 16.07 9.88 -17.58
C PRO A 95 17.39 10.31 -16.93
N ALA A 96 18.40 9.46 -16.98
CA ALA A 96 19.74 9.75 -16.51
C ALA A 96 20.75 8.85 -17.23
N GLU A 97 21.96 9.34 -17.43
CA GLU A 97 23.04 8.59 -18.09
C GLU A 97 23.67 7.55 -17.16
N GLY A 98 23.53 7.72 -15.84
CA GLY A 98 24.09 6.80 -14.85
C GLY A 98 23.47 6.89 -13.47
N ILE A 99 23.77 5.86 -12.65
CA ILE A 99 23.23 5.76 -11.29
C ILE A 99 23.69 6.91 -10.38
N ALA A 100 24.92 7.38 -10.56
CA ALA A 100 25.49 8.46 -9.76
C ALA A 100 24.73 9.80 -9.95
N GLU A 101 24.24 10.04 -11.16
CA GLU A 101 23.39 11.20 -11.47
C GLU A 101 21.94 10.97 -11.04
N ALA A 102 21.41 9.78 -11.32
CA ALA A 102 20.02 9.45 -11.06
C ALA A 102 19.67 9.48 -9.57
N ARG A 103 20.57 8.96 -8.72
CA ARG A 103 20.30 8.75 -7.31
C ARG A 103 19.90 10.01 -6.54
N PRO A 104 20.68 11.10 -6.55
CA PRO A 104 20.32 12.31 -5.80
C PRO A 104 19.05 12.96 -6.33
N ARG A 105 18.78 12.85 -7.65
CA ARG A 105 17.55 13.37 -8.26
C ARG A 105 16.34 12.55 -7.82
N LEU A 106 16.44 11.21 -7.77
CA LEU A 106 15.37 10.33 -7.29
C LEU A 106 15.09 10.53 -5.80
N GLU A 107 16.13 10.66 -4.96
CA GLU A 107 15.99 10.93 -3.53
C GLU A 107 15.23 12.25 -3.27
N ARG A 108 15.49 13.27 -4.07
CA ARG A 108 14.77 14.54 -4.00
C ARG A 108 13.29 14.37 -4.38
N VAL A 109 12.99 13.71 -5.50
CA VAL A 109 11.62 13.43 -5.93
C VAL A 109 10.89 12.59 -4.90
N GLU A 110 11.54 11.59 -4.30
CA GLU A 110 10.97 10.78 -3.23
C GLU A 110 10.58 11.63 -2.01
N ALA A 111 11.47 12.54 -1.59
CA ALA A 111 11.19 13.44 -0.48
C ALA A 111 10.01 14.37 -0.78
N ASP A 112 9.96 14.94 -1.98
CA ASP A 112 8.87 15.83 -2.41
C ASP A 112 7.52 15.09 -2.49
N VAL A 113 7.50 13.89 -3.11
CA VAL A 113 6.31 13.04 -3.21
C VAL A 113 5.81 12.63 -1.82
N THR A 114 6.73 12.18 -0.95
CA THR A 114 6.39 11.81 0.43
C THR A 114 5.84 12.99 1.21
N GLY A 115 6.45 14.17 1.07
CA GLY A 115 6.00 15.41 1.70
C GLY A 115 4.60 15.84 1.23
N ASN A 116 4.34 15.74 -0.07
CA ASN A 116 3.04 16.06 -0.65
C ASN A 116 1.95 15.09 -0.16
N LEU A 117 2.22 13.79 -0.15
CA LEU A 117 1.31 12.77 0.36
C LEU A 117 1.03 12.95 1.86
N LYS A 118 2.05 13.30 2.64
CA LYS A 118 1.90 13.59 4.07
C LYS A 118 0.97 14.77 4.31
N ARG A 119 1.06 15.85 3.50
CA ARG A 119 0.14 17.00 3.57
C ARG A 119 -1.31 16.60 3.28
N LEU A 120 -1.51 15.61 2.41
CA LEU A 120 -2.83 15.03 2.12
C LEU A 120 -3.31 14.04 3.20
N GLY A 121 -2.56 13.87 4.29
CA GLY A 121 -2.89 12.90 5.34
C GLY A 121 -2.67 11.45 4.92
N VAL A 122 -1.93 11.21 3.83
CA VAL A 122 -1.69 9.89 3.25
C VAL A 122 -0.27 9.42 3.64
N PRO A 123 -0.13 8.48 4.59
CA PRO A 123 1.17 7.93 4.92
C PRO A 123 1.74 7.15 3.72
N SER A 124 3.00 7.38 3.38
CA SER A 124 3.71 6.67 2.32
C SER A 124 5.02 6.09 2.83
N VAL A 125 5.38 4.93 2.29
CA VAL A 125 6.63 4.25 2.62
C VAL A 125 7.33 3.90 1.31
N PRO A 126 8.59 4.32 1.12
CA PRO A 126 9.37 3.90 -0.05
C PRO A 126 9.50 2.38 -0.06
N MET A 127 9.54 1.82 -1.25
CA MET A 127 9.65 0.39 -1.46
C MET A 127 11.08 0.07 -1.89
N ASP A 128 11.75 -0.79 -1.16
CA ASP A 128 13.06 -1.30 -1.54
C ASP A 128 12.99 -2.33 -2.68
N GLY A 129 14.15 -2.71 -3.22
CA GLY A 129 14.24 -3.66 -4.32
C GLY A 129 13.68 -5.04 -3.96
N GLN A 130 13.83 -5.48 -2.72
CA GLN A 130 13.34 -6.77 -2.25
C GLN A 130 11.81 -6.79 -2.19
N ALA A 131 11.20 -5.77 -1.63
CA ALA A 131 9.75 -5.62 -1.58
C ALA A 131 9.15 -5.51 -2.99
N ARG A 132 9.85 -4.83 -3.92
CA ARG A 132 9.43 -4.72 -5.33
C ARG A 132 9.47 -6.09 -6.02
N LEU A 133 10.53 -6.86 -5.84
CA LEU A 133 10.62 -8.22 -6.39
C LEU A 133 9.53 -9.14 -5.83
N ALA A 134 9.27 -9.07 -4.52
CA ALA A 134 8.19 -9.83 -3.89
C ALA A 134 6.80 -9.42 -4.43
N LEU A 135 6.61 -8.13 -4.72
CA LEU A 135 5.39 -7.64 -5.36
C LEU A 135 5.20 -8.23 -6.75
N LEU A 136 6.23 -8.13 -7.60
CA LEU A 136 6.21 -8.65 -8.97
C LEU A 136 6.04 -10.17 -9.00
N HIS A 137 6.79 -10.89 -8.16
CA HIS A 137 6.65 -12.34 -8.02
C HIS A 137 5.22 -12.73 -7.65
N GLY A 138 4.62 -12.03 -6.68
CA GLY A 138 3.24 -12.31 -6.26
C GLY A 138 2.19 -12.00 -7.32
N GLN A 139 2.50 -11.17 -8.32
CA GLN A 139 1.63 -10.90 -9.46
C GLN A 139 1.79 -11.94 -10.56
N MET A 140 3.03 -12.35 -10.84
CA MET A 140 3.35 -13.32 -11.89
C MET A 140 3.01 -14.76 -11.48
N HIS A 141 3.03 -15.05 -10.16
CA HIS A 141 2.78 -16.38 -9.62
C HIS A 141 1.67 -16.35 -8.56
N PRO A 142 0.42 -16.16 -8.93
CA PRO A 142 -0.69 -16.00 -7.97
C PRO A 142 -0.93 -17.23 -7.09
N GLY A 143 -0.49 -18.42 -7.51
CA GLY A 143 -0.59 -19.67 -6.75
C GLY A 143 0.61 -19.98 -5.86
N ASN A 144 1.79 -19.49 -6.21
CA ASN A 144 3.04 -19.72 -5.48
C ASN A 144 3.42 -18.47 -4.68
N ARG A 145 3.34 -18.58 -3.36
CA ARG A 145 3.51 -17.42 -2.44
C ARG A 145 4.90 -17.31 -1.82
N GLU A 146 5.75 -18.28 -2.07
CA GLU A 146 7.11 -18.20 -1.57
C GLU A 146 7.94 -17.32 -2.50
N PRO A 147 8.59 -16.26 -1.98
CA PRO A 147 9.54 -15.50 -2.78
C PRO A 147 10.65 -16.49 -3.21
N VAL A 148 10.96 -16.51 -4.50
CA VAL A 148 12.09 -17.25 -5.01
C VAL A 148 13.32 -16.82 -4.21
N SER A 149 13.96 -17.79 -3.56
CA SER A 149 15.20 -17.55 -2.84
C SER A 149 16.21 -16.92 -3.80
N TYR A 150 16.89 -15.87 -3.37
CA TYR A 150 17.90 -15.13 -4.16
C TYR A 150 19.11 -15.94 -4.62
N THR A 151 19.13 -17.23 -4.38
CA THR A 151 20.20 -18.14 -4.81
C THR A 151 20.43 -18.10 -6.33
N HIS A 152 19.39 -17.85 -7.15
CA HIS A 152 19.53 -17.75 -8.60
C HIS A 152 20.17 -16.42 -9.07
N LEU A 153 20.00 -15.33 -8.33
CA LEU A 153 20.65 -14.05 -8.68
C LEU A 153 22.16 -14.10 -8.40
N ARG A 154 22.58 -14.78 -7.32
CA ARG A 154 24.01 -15.00 -7.04
C ARG A 154 24.69 -15.91 -8.06
N ALA A 155 23.99 -16.87 -8.64
CA ALA A 155 24.57 -17.77 -9.65
C ALA A 155 24.93 -17.03 -10.95
N HIS A 156 24.21 -15.95 -11.29
CA HIS A 156 24.53 -15.11 -12.46
C HIS A 156 25.67 -14.11 -12.20
N GLU A 157 25.93 -13.70 -10.96
CA GLU A 157 27.07 -12.83 -10.64
C GLU A 157 28.41 -13.57 -10.65
N THR A 158 28.43 -14.87 -10.31
CA THR A 158 29.65 -15.68 -10.33
C THR A 158 30.15 -16.00 -11.74
N LEU A 159 29.31 -15.90 -12.78
CA LEU A 159 29.71 -16.06 -14.18
C LEU A 159 30.31 -14.80 -14.82
N ARG A 160 30.33 -13.66 -14.15
CA ARG A 160 30.96 -12.42 -14.63
C ARG A 160 32.41 -12.24 -14.21
N HIS A 161 32.95 -13.17 -13.43
CA HIS A 161 34.34 -13.16 -12.93
C HIS A 161 35.18 -14.32 -13.46
N LEU A 162 34.77 -15.00 -14.54
CA LEU A 162 35.57 -15.88 -15.38
C LEU A 162 35.71 -15.28 -16.77
#